data_d84b3cbaa78c0d8223eb4c1f26074bdd
#
_entry.id   d84b3cbaa78c0d8223eb4c1f26074bdd
#
_cell.length_a   1.000
_cell.length_b   1.000
_cell.length_c   1.000
_cell.angle_alpha   90.00
_cell.angle_beta   90.00
_cell.angle_gamma   90.00
#
_symmetry.space_group_name_H-M   'P 1'
#
loop_
_entity.id
_entity.type
_entity.pdbx_description
1 polymer ?
#
loop_
_entity_poly.entity_id
_entity_poly.type
_entity_poly.pdbx_seq_one_letter_code
_entity_poly.pdbx_strand_id
1 'polypeptide(L)'
;MAFTANTAFEARITNNENDILSHVAGKYYASSDWADCDAGRLVIADTVLACEGFSGVYNENTWKMVDATDATTIDTPIYACDTYDNQLGTVKGNNYFIGTETLGLGTPAGRYGNFTRIHFDGQSRYRFGVGNFSTTVGANGFATIDDGKLVPAASAPTTAGTPYFIIAGTGKFVEGAHESFAYYDVIATKCSVAG
;
A
#
# COMPACT_ATOMS: atom_id res chain seq x y z
N MET A 1 3.44 -10.84 -15.35
CA MET A 1 3.60 -9.36 -15.33
C MET A 1 4.83 -9.05 -14.49
N ALA A 2 5.49 -7.94 -14.75
CA ALA A 2 6.62 -7.51 -13.93
C ALA A 2 6.11 -6.47 -12.91
N PHE A 3 6.61 -6.52 -11.69
CA PHE A 3 6.36 -5.50 -10.68
C PHE A 3 6.88 -4.14 -11.14
N THR A 4 6.22 -3.08 -10.69
CA THR A 4 6.64 -1.71 -10.96
C THR A 4 7.94 -1.41 -10.21
N ALA A 5 8.93 -0.86 -10.90
CA ALA A 5 10.19 -0.48 -10.26
C ALA A 5 10.00 0.64 -9.23
N ASN A 6 10.83 0.62 -8.19
CA ASN A 6 10.88 1.66 -7.15
C ASN A 6 9.58 1.82 -6.34
N THR A 7 8.77 0.77 -6.25
CA THR A 7 7.64 0.71 -5.31
C THR A 7 8.12 0.23 -3.95
N ALA A 8 7.62 0.80 -2.89
CA ALA A 8 7.88 0.38 -1.51
C ALA A 8 6.81 0.93 -0.57
N PHE A 9 6.60 0.24 0.53
CA PHE A 9 5.72 0.69 1.59
C PHE A 9 6.32 0.41 2.97
N GLU A 10 6.19 1.36 3.88
CA GLU A 10 6.59 1.21 5.26
C GLU A 10 5.67 2.04 6.15
N ALA A 11 5.03 1.41 7.12
CA ALA A 11 4.31 2.10 8.19
C ALA A 11 5.34 2.61 9.22
N ARG A 12 5.45 3.93 9.37
CA ARG A 12 6.51 4.55 10.20
C ARG A 12 6.06 4.87 11.61
N ILE A 13 4.90 5.50 11.74
CA ILE A 13 4.32 5.90 13.02
C ILE A 13 2.81 5.77 12.86
N THR A 14 2.21 4.97 13.70
CA THR A 14 0.76 4.96 13.88
C THR A 14 0.47 5.44 15.30
N ASN A 15 -0.52 6.30 15.44
CA ASN A 15 -0.81 6.95 16.72
C ASN A 15 -1.55 6.04 17.70
N ASN A 16 -1.96 4.87 17.24
CA ASN A 16 -2.72 3.92 18.04
C ASN A 16 -1.99 2.59 18.10
N GLU A 17 -1.31 2.33 19.21
CA GLU A 17 -0.57 1.08 19.43
C GLU A 17 -1.46 -0.17 19.31
N ASN A 18 -2.76 -0.03 19.50
CA ASN A 18 -3.71 -1.13 19.35
C ASN A 18 -4.14 -1.39 17.89
N ASP A 19 -3.93 -0.44 16.99
CA ASP A 19 -4.31 -0.53 15.58
C ASP A 19 -3.20 -1.04 14.65
N ILE A 20 -2.01 -1.24 15.18
CA ILE A 20 -0.85 -1.80 14.44
C ILE A 20 -1.17 -3.16 13.81
N LEU A 21 -2.23 -3.81 14.24
CA LEU A 21 -2.62 -5.15 13.81
C LEU A 21 -3.78 -5.19 12.79
N SER A 22 -4.15 -4.08 12.19
CA SER A 22 -5.15 -4.06 11.11
C SER A 22 -4.56 -4.56 9.79
N HIS A 23 -3.99 -5.75 9.82
CA HIS A 23 -3.60 -6.46 8.62
C HIS A 23 -4.74 -7.36 8.18
N VAL A 24 -4.99 -7.37 6.89
CA VAL A 24 -5.88 -8.36 6.27
C VAL A 24 -5.09 -9.17 5.26
N ALA A 25 -5.36 -10.45 5.20
CA ALA A 25 -4.86 -11.30 4.14
C ALA A 25 -5.76 -11.16 2.92
N GLY A 26 -5.17 -11.09 1.72
CA GLY A 26 -5.96 -10.94 0.51
C GLY A 26 -5.22 -11.37 -0.75
N LYS A 27 -5.98 -11.50 -1.83
CA LYS A 27 -5.46 -11.66 -3.18
C LYS A 27 -5.86 -10.44 -4.01
N TYR A 28 -4.92 -9.89 -4.72
CA TYR A 28 -5.18 -8.72 -5.56
C TYR A 28 -5.79 -9.12 -6.90
N TYR A 29 -6.80 -8.35 -7.30
CA TYR A 29 -7.58 -8.57 -8.51
C TYR A 29 -7.65 -7.29 -9.33
N ALA A 30 -7.16 -7.34 -10.55
CA ALA A 30 -7.21 -6.23 -11.49
C ALA A 30 -7.58 -6.73 -12.88
N SER A 31 -8.24 -5.86 -13.67
CA SER A 31 -8.52 -6.14 -15.09
C SER A 31 -9.18 -7.51 -15.34
N SER A 32 -10.07 -7.94 -14.46
CA SER A 32 -10.83 -9.19 -14.56
C SER A 32 -10.06 -10.48 -14.24
N ASP A 33 -8.85 -10.39 -13.63
CA ASP A 33 -8.08 -11.55 -13.23
C ASP A 33 -7.23 -11.26 -11.97
N TRP A 34 -6.65 -12.32 -11.38
CA TRP A 34 -5.65 -12.20 -10.34
C TRP A 34 -4.38 -11.59 -10.91
N ALA A 35 -3.88 -10.54 -10.26
CA ALA A 35 -2.75 -9.77 -10.76
C ALA A 35 -1.65 -9.63 -9.71
N ASP A 36 -0.44 -9.27 -10.17
CA ASP A 36 0.64 -8.86 -9.29
C ASP A 36 0.24 -7.54 -8.59
N CYS A 37 0.45 -7.47 -7.28
CA CYS A 37 0.21 -6.28 -6.48
C CYS A 37 1.53 -5.68 -6.02
N ASP A 38 1.86 -4.52 -6.50
CA ASP A 38 3.08 -3.81 -6.10
C ASP A 38 3.05 -3.44 -4.61
N ALA A 39 4.19 -3.49 -3.94
CA ALA A 39 4.31 -2.98 -2.58
C ALA A 39 3.87 -1.50 -2.51
N GLY A 40 3.02 -1.17 -1.55
CA GLY A 40 2.45 0.17 -1.40
C GLY A 40 1.30 0.52 -2.35
N ARG A 41 0.83 -0.44 -3.17
CA ARG A 41 -0.40 -0.23 -3.94
C ARG A 41 -1.57 -0.06 -2.99
N LEU A 42 -2.37 0.98 -3.20
CA LEU A 42 -3.52 1.30 -2.36
C LEU A 42 -4.76 0.56 -2.86
N VAL A 43 -5.36 -0.20 -1.98
CA VAL A 43 -6.48 -1.10 -2.32
C VAL A 43 -7.60 -1.02 -1.28
N ILE A 44 -8.77 -1.50 -1.65
CA ILE A 44 -9.90 -1.72 -0.76
C ILE A 44 -10.25 -3.21 -0.73
N ALA A 45 -10.85 -3.65 0.38
CA ALA A 45 -11.39 -4.99 0.50
C ALA A 45 -12.78 -5.02 -0.17
N ASP A 46 -12.92 -5.80 -1.24
CA ASP A 46 -14.15 -5.91 -2.04
C ASP A 46 -15.05 -7.02 -1.49
N THR A 47 -14.63 -8.26 -1.58
CA THR A 47 -15.42 -9.43 -1.15
C THR A 47 -14.57 -10.41 -0.37
N VAL A 48 -15.19 -11.13 0.56
CA VAL A 48 -14.54 -12.22 1.30
C VAL A 48 -14.30 -13.40 0.38
N LEU A 49 -13.11 -13.97 0.42
CA LEU A 49 -12.77 -15.13 -0.39
C LEU A 49 -13.25 -16.41 0.29
N ALA A 50 -13.78 -17.33 -0.52
CA ALA A 50 -14.07 -18.68 -0.08
C ALA A 50 -12.76 -19.43 0.24
N CYS A 51 -12.82 -20.34 1.22
CA CYS A 51 -11.72 -21.25 1.50
C CYS A 51 -11.49 -22.16 0.30
N GLU A 52 -10.26 -22.22 -0.19
CA GLU A 52 -9.91 -23.13 -1.29
C GLU A 52 -10.17 -24.58 -0.89
N GLY A 53 -10.87 -25.32 -1.73
CA GLY A 53 -11.21 -26.73 -1.50
C GLY A 53 -12.45 -26.98 -0.66
N PHE A 54 -13.12 -25.95 -0.15
CA PHE A 54 -14.34 -26.08 0.67
C PHE A 54 -15.46 -25.21 0.10
N SER A 55 -16.41 -25.79 -0.58
CA SER A 55 -17.57 -25.07 -1.12
C SER A 55 -18.41 -24.48 0.03
N GLY A 56 -18.70 -23.18 -0.04
CA GLY A 56 -19.56 -22.49 0.93
C GLY A 56 -18.88 -22.16 2.28
N VAL A 57 -17.59 -22.44 2.43
CA VAL A 57 -16.82 -22.03 3.61
C VAL A 57 -16.00 -20.79 3.25
N TYR A 58 -16.17 -19.73 4.02
CA TYR A 58 -15.47 -18.46 3.82
C TYR A 58 -14.42 -18.28 4.92
N ASN A 59 -13.28 -17.75 4.53
CA ASN A 59 -12.27 -17.31 5.48
C ASN A 59 -12.51 -15.81 5.76
N GLU A 60 -13.11 -15.51 6.91
CA GLU A 60 -13.51 -14.16 7.30
C GLU A 60 -12.36 -13.12 7.28
N ASN A 61 -11.12 -13.58 7.29
CA ASN A 61 -9.94 -12.72 7.28
C ASN A 61 -9.25 -12.65 5.91
N THR A 62 -9.83 -13.22 4.87
CA THR A 62 -9.23 -13.26 3.55
C THR A 62 -10.10 -12.59 2.51
N TRP A 63 -9.57 -11.61 1.83
CA TRP A 63 -10.31 -10.71 0.96
C TRP A 63 -9.81 -10.70 -0.48
N LYS A 64 -10.73 -10.47 -1.40
CA LYS A 64 -10.43 -9.99 -2.73
C LYS A 64 -10.12 -8.50 -2.62
N MET A 65 -8.90 -8.10 -2.97
CA MET A 65 -8.43 -6.73 -2.92
C MET A 65 -8.49 -6.12 -4.31
N VAL A 66 -9.04 -4.93 -4.43
CA VAL A 66 -9.14 -4.18 -5.69
C VAL A 66 -8.60 -2.77 -5.49
N ASP A 67 -8.26 -2.08 -6.58
CA ASP A 67 -7.70 -0.74 -6.49
C ASP A 67 -8.63 0.24 -5.77
N ALA A 68 -8.04 1.04 -4.91
CA ALA A 68 -8.71 2.20 -4.33
C ALA A 68 -8.81 3.29 -5.42
N THR A 69 -10.01 3.83 -5.62
CA THR A 69 -10.27 4.94 -6.52
C THR A 69 -10.78 6.14 -5.75
N ASP A 70 -10.69 7.33 -6.33
CA ASP A 70 -11.15 8.58 -5.70
C ASP A 70 -12.61 8.47 -5.23
N ALA A 71 -13.48 7.88 -6.02
CA ALA A 71 -14.91 7.78 -5.72
C ALA A 71 -15.26 6.83 -4.56
N THR A 72 -14.40 5.88 -4.21
CA THR A 72 -14.74 4.79 -3.26
C THR A 72 -14.18 5.00 -1.86
N THR A 73 -13.40 6.05 -1.63
CA THR A 73 -12.52 6.14 -0.48
C THR A 73 -13.08 6.86 0.74
N ILE A 74 -14.23 7.56 0.64
CA ILE A 74 -14.71 8.43 1.72
C ILE A 74 -15.05 7.63 2.98
N ASP A 75 -15.73 6.51 2.86
CA ASP A 75 -16.18 5.68 3.99
C ASP A 75 -15.62 4.25 3.99
N THR A 76 -14.78 3.92 3.02
CA THR A 76 -14.23 2.56 2.87
C THR A 76 -12.81 2.52 3.44
N PRO A 77 -12.48 1.51 4.26
CA PRO A 77 -11.11 1.31 4.70
C PRO A 77 -10.15 1.07 3.53
N ILE A 78 -9.06 1.83 3.51
CA ILE A 78 -8.01 1.73 2.51
C ILE A 78 -6.83 0.98 3.12
N TYR A 79 -6.25 0.10 2.33
CA TYR A 79 -5.10 -0.71 2.71
C TYR A 79 -3.96 -0.46 1.73
N ALA A 80 -2.73 -0.60 2.19
CA ALA A 80 -1.56 -0.68 1.34
C ALA A 80 -1.07 -2.12 1.28
N CYS A 81 -0.65 -2.58 0.11
CA CYS A 81 0.04 -3.85 -0.03
C CYS A 81 1.35 -3.77 0.77
N ASP A 82 1.40 -4.48 1.89
CA ASP A 82 2.54 -4.57 2.80
C ASP A 82 3.15 -5.96 2.67
N THR A 83 3.56 -6.27 1.48
CA THR A 83 4.13 -7.58 1.28
C THR A 83 5.61 -7.50 1.47
N TYR A 84 5.99 -7.77 2.65
CA TYR A 84 7.19 -8.55 2.82
C TYR A 84 6.84 -9.97 2.37
N ASP A 85 6.98 -10.26 1.11
CA ASP A 85 7.23 -11.62 0.76
C ASP A 85 8.57 -11.94 1.41
N ASN A 86 8.50 -12.43 2.63
CA ASN A 86 9.61 -13.06 3.30
C ASN A 86 9.92 -14.35 2.52
N GLN A 87 10.29 -14.21 1.28
CA GLN A 87 11.03 -15.23 0.59
C GLN A 87 12.40 -15.27 1.28
N LEU A 88 12.40 -15.96 2.40
CA LEU A 88 13.62 -16.56 2.91
C LEU A 88 14.14 -17.46 1.80
N GLY A 89 14.88 -16.86 0.88
CA GLY A 89 15.60 -17.59 -0.13
C GLY A 89 16.63 -18.46 0.58
N THR A 90 16.33 -19.73 0.73
CA THR A 90 17.31 -20.69 1.22
C THR A 90 18.23 -21.04 0.05
N VAL A 91 19.33 -20.33 -0.08
CA VAL A 91 20.38 -20.72 -1.00
C VAL A 91 21.41 -21.51 -0.22
N LYS A 92 21.52 -22.82 -0.50
CA LYS A 92 22.53 -23.74 0.10
C LYS A 92 22.51 -23.81 1.63
N GLY A 93 21.32 -23.81 2.24
CA GLY A 93 21.18 -23.96 3.69
C GLY A 93 21.49 -22.72 4.54
N ASN A 94 21.81 -21.61 3.93
CA ASN A 94 21.90 -20.32 4.60
C ASN A 94 20.65 -19.49 4.32
N ASN A 95 20.03 -18.99 5.37
CA ASN A 95 18.94 -18.02 5.27
C ASN A 95 19.57 -16.68 4.89
N TYR A 96 19.44 -16.30 3.63
CA TYR A 96 19.73 -14.93 3.24
C TYR A 96 18.47 -14.09 3.47
N PHE A 97 18.58 -13.06 4.28
CA PHE A 97 17.75 -11.89 4.11
C PHE A 97 18.10 -11.37 2.71
N ILE A 98 17.22 -11.63 1.77
CA ILE A 98 17.21 -10.89 0.51
C ILE A 98 16.67 -9.52 0.90
N GLY A 99 17.54 -8.69 1.52
CA GLY A 99 17.18 -7.47 2.19
C GLY A 99 16.23 -6.66 1.34
N THR A 100 16.61 -5.79 0.74
CA THR A 100 16.07 -4.65 0.02
C THR A 100 15.39 -4.96 -1.31
N GLU A 101 15.67 -6.10 -1.95
CA GLU A 101 14.92 -6.57 -3.13
C GLU A 101 13.42 -6.79 -2.80
N THR A 102 13.11 -7.02 -1.54
CA THR A 102 11.72 -7.21 -1.09
C THR A 102 10.94 -5.92 -0.95
N LEU A 103 11.58 -4.78 -0.74
CA LEU A 103 10.89 -3.49 -0.63
C LEU A 103 10.19 -3.07 -1.92
N GLY A 104 10.65 -3.55 -3.05
CA GLY A 104 10.11 -3.21 -4.37
C GLY A 104 9.30 -4.31 -5.05
N LEU A 105 9.05 -5.45 -4.41
CA LEU A 105 8.37 -6.55 -5.09
C LEU A 105 6.83 -6.46 -4.90
N GLY A 106 6.30 -6.86 -3.81
CA GLY A 106 4.85 -6.96 -3.64
C GLY A 106 4.34 -8.40 -3.69
N THR A 107 3.06 -8.60 -3.92
CA THR A 107 2.41 -9.92 -3.93
C THR A 107 2.23 -10.43 -5.35
N PRO A 108 2.75 -11.61 -5.70
CA PRO A 108 2.53 -12.21 -7.01
C PRO A 108 1.07 -12.57 -7.26
N ALA A 109 0.68 -12.59 -8.53
CA ALA A 109 -0.66 -12.93 -8.98
C ALA A 109 -1.17 -14.26 -8.40
N GLY A 110 -2.38 -14.23 -7.85
CA GLY A 110 -3.04 -15.40 -7.24
C GLY A 110 -2.46 -15.84 -5.90
N ARG A 111 -1.45 -15.18 -5.36
CA ARG A 111 -0.92 -15.43 -4.02
C ARG A 111 -1.61 -14.57 -2.97
N TYR A 112 -1.63 -15.06 -1.76
CA TYR A 112 -2.06 -14.27 -0.60
C TYR A 112 -0.95 -13.31 -0.20
N GLY A 113 -1.34 -12.05 -0.02
CA GLY A 113 -0.46 -11.00 0.52
C GLY A 113 -1.03 -10.43 1.81
N ASN A 114 -0.21 -9.67 2.50
CA ASN A 114 -0.62 -8.87 3.64
C ASN A 114 -0.93 -7.44 3.17
N PHE A 115 -2.01 -6.90 3.70
CA PHE A 115 -2.45 -5.55 3.41
C PHE A 115 -2.64 -4.80 4.71
N THR A 116 -1.88 -3.73 4.89
CA THR A 116 -1.90 -2.89 6.09
C THR A 116 -2.90 -1.76 5.92
N ARG A 117 -3.79 -1.60 6.88
CA ARG A 117 -4.76 -0.50 6.89
C ARG A 117 -4.07 0.84 7.02
N ILE A 118 -4.49 1.81 6.20
CA ILE A 118 -4.06 3.20 6.30
C ILE A 118 -5.03 3.95 7.22
N HIS A 119 -4.48 4.60 8.25
CA HIS A 119 -5.25 5.41 9.19
C HIS A 119 -5.16 6.88 8.81
N PHE A 120 -6.29 7.45 8.38
CA PHE A 120 -6.40 8.86 7.98
C PHE A 120 -6.79 9.74 9.18
N ASP A 121 -5.92 9.78 10.18
CA ASP A 121 -6.11 10.46 11.48
C ASP A 121 -5.34 11.79 11.60
N GLY A 122 -4.60 12.19 10.58
CA GLY A 122 -3.76 13.39 10.58
C GLY A 122 -2.44 13.23 11.32
N GLN A 123 -2.11 12.05 11.85
CA GLN A 123 -0.91 11.80 12.65
C GLN A 123 -0.12 10.59 12.15
N SER A 124 -0.81 9.57 11.64
CA SER A 124 -0.18 8.36 11.09
C SER A 124 0.72 8.69 9.90
N ARG A 125 1.94 8.15 9.94
CA ARG A 125 2.97 8.40 8.93
C ARG A 125 3.34 7.11 8.22
N TYR A 126 3.42 7.24 6.91
CA TYR A 126 3.77 6.15 6.01
C TYR A 126 4.88 6.60 5.06
N ARG A 127 5.58 5.65 4.54
CA ARG A 127 6.61 5.84 3.53
C ARG A 127 6.25 5.08 2.27
N PHE A 128 6.30 5.76 1.15
CA PHE A 128 6.06 5.18 -0.16
C PHE A 128 7.23 5.43 -1.08
N GLY A 129 7.60 4.43 -1.86
CA GLY A 129 8.58 4.57 -2.93
C GLY A 129 8.06 5.49 -4.05
N VAL A 130 8.97 6.07 -4.80
CA VAL A 130 8.62 6.97 -5.92
C VAL A 130 7.74 6.28 -6.98
N GLY A 131 7.86 4.96 -7.15
CA GLY A 131 7.06 4.16 -8.08
C GLY A 131 5.58 4.02 -7.68
N ASN A 132 5.22 4.34 -6.43
CA ASN A 132 3.84 4.32 -5.96
C ASN A 132 3.05 5.58 -6.37
N PHE A 133 3.71 6.58 -6.92
CA PHE A 133 3.07 7.78 -7.42
C PHE A 133 2.75 7.65 -8.90
N SER A 134 1.61 8.17 -9.31
CA SER A 134 1.17 8.14 -10.72
C SER A 134 2.04 9.00 -11.63
N THR A 135 2.60 10.08 -11.07
CA THR A 135 3.50 11.03 -11.75
C THR A 135 4.57 11.54 -10.78
N THR A 136 5.52 12.30 -11.29
CA THR A 136 6.54 12.95 -10.45
C THR A 136 5.90 13.90 -9.44
N VAL A 137 6.28 13.76 -8.18
CA VAL A 137 5.78 14.59 -7.07
C VAL A 137 6.14 16.07 -7.26
N GLY A 138 7.36 16.37 -7.67
CA GLY A 138 7.81 17.74 -7.91
C GLY A 138 7.67 18.63 -6.67
N ALA A 139 7.02 19.79 -6.83
CA ALA A 139 6.75 20.75 -5.75
C ALA A 139 5.38 20.54 -5.09
N ASN A 140 4.66 19.45 -5.41
CA ASN A 140 3.36 19.16 -4.82
C ASN A 140 3.50 18.78 -3.36
N GLY A 141 2.68 19.39 -2.51
CA GLY A 141 2.66 19.13 -1.06
C GLY A 141 1.63 18.09 -0.63
N PHE A 142 0.80 17.62 -1.54
CA PHE A 142 -0.32 16.72 -1.27
C PHE A 142 -0.37 15.57 -2.27
N ALA A 143 -1.06 14.50 -1.91
CA ALA A 143 -1.43 13.44 -2.85
C ALA A 143 -2.82 12.91 -2.54
N THR A 144 -3.59 12.67 -3.57
CA THR A 144 -4.88 11.96 -3.53
C THR A 144 -4.68 10.50 -3.96
N ILE A 145 -5.76 9.74 -4.05
CA ILE A 145 -5.72 8.31 -4.37
C ILE A 145 -6.53 8.08 -5.64
N ASP A 146 -5.92 7.48 -6.63
CA ASP A 146 -6.62 7.03 -7.83
C ASP A 146 -5.91 5.82 -8.45
N ASP A 147 -6.69 4.86 -8.94
CA ASP A 147 -6.21 3.63 -9.58
C ASP A 147 -5.11 2.91 -8.76
N GLY A 148 -5.31 2.85 -7.44
CA GLY A 148 -4.38 2.22 -6.51
C GLY A 148 -3.05 2.95 -6.31
N LYS A 149 -2.91 4.19 -6.80
CA LYS A 149 -1.70 5.01 -6.73
C LYS A 149 -1.93 6.31 -6.00
N LEU A 150 -0.83 6.89 -5.55
CA LEU A 150 -0.78 8.26 -5.06
C LEU A 150 -0.70 9.24 -6.23
N VAL A 151 -1.65 10.16 -6.32
CA VAL A 151 -1.70 11.19 -7.36
C VAL A 151 -1.26 12.52 -6.77
N PRO A 152 -0.08 13.04 -7.13
CA PRO A 152 0.43 14.31 -6.59
C PRO A 152 -0.50 15.48 -6.91
N ALA A 153 -0.77 16.32 -5.92
CA ALA A 153 -1.65 17.48 -6.03
C ALA A 153 -1.03 18.72 -5.36
N ALA A 154 -1.25 19.88 -5.97
CA ALA A 154 -0.75 21.16 -5.45
C ALA A 154 -1.53 21.66 -4.22
N SER A 155 -2.78 21.20 -4.04
CA SER A 155 -3.65 21.56 -2.92
C SER A 155 -4.35 20.33 -2.36
N ALA A 156 -4.75 20.42 -1.10
CA ALA A 156 -5.61 19.42 -0.48
C ALA A 156 -6.99 19.39 -1.15
N PRO A 157 -7.69 18.23 -1.15
CA PRO A 157 -9.05 18.13 -1.62
C PRO A 157 -9.98 19.03 -0.77
N THR A 158 -11.07 19.49 -1.37
CA THR A 158 -12.04 20.38 -0.72
C THR A 158 -13.30 19.66 -0.24
N THR A 159 -13.54 18.45 -0.72
CA THR A 159 -14.71 17.65 -0.32
C THR A 159 -14.48 17.04 1.05
N ALA A 160 -15.37 17.33 1.98
CA ALA A 160 -15.32 16.80 3.35
C ALA A 160 -15.25 15.26 3.38
N GLY A 161 -14.44 14.71 4.26
CA GLY A 161 -14.25 13.27 4.42
C GLY A 161 -13.32 12.63 3.40
N THR A 162 -12.93 13.34 2.33
CA THR A 162 -12.00 12.80 1.33
C THR A 162 -10.65 12.50 1.96
N PRO A 163 -10.15 11.25 1.89
CA PRO A 163 -8.83 10.87 2.36
C PRO A 163 -7.76 11.42 1.41
N TYR A 164 -6.67 11.89 1.99
CA TYR A 164 -5.50 12.35 1.22
C TYR A 164 -4.24 12.25 2.06
N PHE A 165 -3.10 12.50 1.45
CA PHE A 165 -1.81 12.48 2.09
C PHE A 165 -1.15 13.86 2.01
N ILE A 166 -0.50 14.27 3.09
CA ILE A 166 0.40 15.43 3.12
C ILE A 166 1.82 14.88 2.91
N ILE A 167 2.54 15.40 1.93
CA ILE A 167 3.93 15.02 1.68
C ILE A 167 4.81 15.76 2.68
N ALA A 168 5.34 15.03 3.66
CA ALA A 168 6.05 15.59 4.81
C ALA A 168 7.58 15.58 4.64
N GLY A 169 8.10 14.76 3.74
CA GLY A 169 9.54 14.65 3.52
C GLY A 169 9.89 13.71 2.37
N THR A 170 11.16 13.71 2.03
CA THR A 170 11.71 12.80 1.02
C THR A 170 13.09 12.30 1.45
N GLY A 171 13.47 11.15 0.96
CA GLY A 171 14.77 10.55 1.17
C GLY A 171 15.06 9.49 0.14
N LYS A 172 16.03 8.65 0.44
CA LYS A 172 16.36 7.51 -0.41
C LYS A 172 16.42 6.24 0.41
N PHE A 173 15.80 5.18 -0.08
CA PHE A 173 16.12 3.84 0.34
C PHE A 173 17.52 3.50 -0.15
N VAL A 174 18.35 3.01 0.75
CA VAL A 174 19.69 2.54 0.42
C VAL A 174 19.63 1.03 0.36
N GLU A 175 19.71 0.49 -0.83
CA GLU A 175 19.74 -0.96 -1.07
C GLU A 175 21.18 -1.42 -1.27
N GLY A 176 21.79 -1.92 -0.21
CA GLY A 176 23.16 -2.46 -0.30
C GLY A 176 24.13 -1.48 -0.94
N ALA A 177 25.05 -2.01 -1.78
CA ALA A 177 26.08 -1.20 -2.44
C ALA A 177 25.64 -0.60 -3.79
N HIS A 178 24.46 -0.94 -4.32
CA HIS A 178 24.23 -0.77 -5.76
C HIS A 178 22.99 -0.04 -6.21
N GLU A 179 21.91 0.01 -5.43
CA GLU A 179 20.70 0.72 -5.88
C GLU A 179 20.05 1.51 -4.76
N SER A 180 19.72 2.75 -5.04
CA SER A 180 18.92 3.58 -4.17
C SER A 180 17.79 4.22 -4.98
N PHE A 181 16.57 4.16 -4.48
CA PHE A 181 15.46 4.88 -5.08
C PHE A 181 14.83 5.84 -4.07
N ALA A 182 14.20 6.88 -4.61
CA ALA A 182 13.59 7.90 -3.76
C ALA A 182 12.32 7.38 -3.09
N TYR A 183 12.08 7.87 -1.88
CA TYR A 183 10.81 7.71 -1.18
C TYR A 183 10.28 9.06 -0.72
N TYR A 184 9.00 9.06 -0.38
CA TYR A 184 8.33 10.17 0.27
C TYR A 184 7.69 9.70 1.57
N ASP A 185 7.96 10.44 2.64
CA ASP A 185 7.23 10.32 3.90
C ASP A 185 5.94 11.13 3.81
N VAL A 186 4.83 10.51 4.14
CA VAL A 186 3.51 11.12 4.04
C VAL A 186 2.72 10.98 5.34
N ILE A 187 1.85 11.94 5.60
CA ILE A 187 0.89 11.91 6.70
C ILE A 187 -0.50 11.69 6.11
N ALA A 188 -1.16 10.62 6.54
CA ALA A 188 -2.50 10.30 6.07
C ALA A 188 -3.55 11.08 6.88
N THR A 189 -4.43 11.79 6.19
CA THR A 189 -5.46 12.62 6.80
C THR A 189 -6.74 12.67 5.95
N LYS A 190 -7.81 13.18 6.52
CA LYS A 190 -9.06 13.45 5.80
C LYS A 190 -9.32 14.95 5.74
N CYS A 191 -9.93 15.38 4.64
CA CYS A 191 -10.42 16.74 4.54
C CYS A 191 -11.44 17.00 5.67
N SER A 192 -11.18 18.01 6.49
CA SER A 192 -12.14 18.45 7.51
C SER A 192 -13.34 19.12 6.84
N VAL A 193 -14.52 18.97 7.43
CA VAL A 193 -15.65 19.82 7.08
C VAL A 193 -15.21 21.25 7.38
N ALA A 194 -15.29 22.14 6.39
CA ALA A 194 -15.17 23.56 6.67
C ALA A 194 -16.31 23.94 7.60
N GLY A 195 -15.97 24.25 8.87
CA GLY A 195 -16.93 24.67 9.87
C GLY A 195 -17.47 26.07 9.54
#